data_66c1a27eea725a5eebdd7f1fbe97f558
#
_entry.id   66c1a27eea725a5eebdd7f1fbe97f558
#
_cell.length_a   1.000
_cell.length_b   1.000
_cell.length_c   1.000
_cell.angle_alpha   90.00
_cell.angle_beta   90.00
_cell.angle_gamma   90.00
#
_symmetry.space_group_name_H-M   'P 1'
#
loop_
_entity.id
_entity.type
_entity.pdbx_description
1 polymer ?
#
loop_
_entity_poly.entity_id
_entity_poly.type
_entity_poly.pdbx_seq_one_letter_code
_entity_poly.pdbx_strand_id
1 'polypeptide(L)'
;LHLLKNKYPDIDLNKSHISRIIHDNNITLKMTRIRHEPTKRFGKDIYINKNIKEFYDEVKKYKIEDIICIDETSIKSLQKRNHCYSEKGKRCVIKTQSQEVFKKYTGIFAISVNGVVGWDLYEKRGINADRMVEFLEEHITSKYRNKLIIIDNASSHRNPKVKELINKDNRLLYAVPYQHFTNSIENYFSMLKSRLQKLDGLTHDELKENITKTIKNIPKEKYRNIIKGAYERPEKYVSKKNKTRKIKKNYL
;
A
#
# COMPACT_ATOMS: atom_id res chain seq x y z
N LEU A 1 1.90 22.65 -32.16
CA LEU A 1 2.34 23.28 -33.41
C LEU A 1 1.66 24.63 -33.62
N HIS A 2 0.33 24.73 -33.51
CA HIS A 2 -0.44 25.96 -33.68
C HIS A 2 0.06 27.10 -32.78
N LEU A 3 0.29 26.85 -31.49
CA LEU A 3 0.83 27.83 -30.54
C LEU A 3 2.25 28.30 -30.90
N LEU A 4 3.08 27.43 -31.45
CA LEU A 4 4.43 27.76 -31.91
C LEU A 4 4.36 28.67 -33.16
N LYS A 5 3.52 28.33 -34.12
CA LYS A 5 3.33 29.16 -35.34
C LYS A 5 2.74 30.54 -35.03
N ASN A 6 1.85 30.63 -34.03
CA ASN A 6 1.32 31.91 -33.58
C ASN A 6 2.40 32.81 -32.95
N LYS A 7 3.36 32.21 -32.24
CA LYS A 7 4.46 32.94 -31.58
C LYS A 7 5.63 33.21 -32.52
N TYR A 8 5.85 32.32 -33.48
CA TYR A 8 6.94 32.39 -34.46
C TYR A 8 6.38 32.05 -35.85
N PRO A 9 5.83 33.05 -36.59
CA PRO A 9 5.15 32.82 -37.87
C PRO A 9 6.02 32.14 -38.92
N ASP A 10 7.29 32.46 -38.96
CA ASP A 10 8.26 31.98 -39.96
C ASP A 10 8.82 30.59 -39.66
N ILE A 11 8.35 29.92 -38.61
CA ILE A 11 8.86 28.63 -38.21
C ILE A 11 8.34 27.53 -39.15
N ASP A 12 9.23 26.87 -39.87
CA ASP A 12 8.90 25.72 -40.71
C ASP A 12 9.10 24.41 -39.96
N LEU A 13 8.14 24.08 -39.10
CA LEU A 13 8.10 22.85 -38.35
C LEU A 13 6.81 22.08 -38.63
N ASN A 14 6.97 20.80 -38.87
CA ASN A 14 5.85 19.85 -38.90
C ASN A 14 5.80 18.99 -37.62
N LYS A 15 4.74 18.18 -37.47
CA LYS A 15 4.56 17.31 -36.29
C LYS A 15 5.71 16.32 -36.11
N SER A 16 6.30 15.82 -37.20
CA SER A 16 7.41 14.86 -37.16
C SER A 16 8.69 15.51 -36.68
N HIS A 17 8.98 16.76 -37.06
CA HIS A 17 10.10 17.53 -36.54
C HIS A 17 9.99 17.72 -35.02
N ILE A 18 8.81 18.10 -34.52
CA ILE A 18 8.56 18.26 -33.07
C ILE A 18 8.76 16.95 -32.35
N SER A 19 8.22 15.84 -32.88
CA SER A 19 8.38 14.51 -32.28
C SER A 19 9.86 14.12 -32.19
N ARG A 20 10.65 14.40 -33.22
CA ARG A 20 12.09 14.14 -33.25
C ARG A 20 12.83 14.97 -32.21
N ILE A 21 12.59 16.27 -32.15
CA ILE A 21 13.18 17.17 -31.16
C ILE A 21 12.88 16.69 -29.72
N ILE A 22 11.63 16.31 -29.45
CA ILE A 22 11.23 15.77 -28.15
C ILE A 22 12.03 14.51 -27.81
N HIS A 23 12.15 13.59 -28.78
CA HIS A 23 12.88 12.34 -28.58
C HIS A 23 14.40 12.58 -28.39
N ASP A 24 15.02 13.43 -29.20
CA ASP A 24 16.45 13.75 -29.15
C ASP A 24 16.84 14.43 -27.83
N ASN A 25 15.89 15.13 -27.21
CA ASN A 25 16.06 15.71 -25.87
C ASN A 25 15.68 14.72 -24.73
N ASN A 26 15.54 13.42 -25.01
CA ASN A 26 15.18 12.39 -24.05
C ASN A 26 13.85 12.64 -23.33
N ILE A 27 12.93 13.38 -23.94
CA ILE A 27 11.59 13.62 -23.44
C ILE A 27 10.67 12.53 -24.00
N THR A 28 9.96 11.84 -23.14
CA THR A 28 9.07 10.72 -23.52
C THR A 28 7.66 10.96 -23.00
N LEU A 29 6.67 10.51 -23.75
CA LEU A 29 5.29 10.48 -23.30
C LEU A 29 5.18 9.56 -22.08
N LYS A 30 4.63 10.08 -20.98
CA LYS A 30 4.46 9.36 -19.73
C LYS A 30 2.99 9.36 -19.31
N MET A 31 2.58 8.28 -18.65
CA MET A 31 1.27 8.25 -18.01
C MET A 31 1.22 9.31 -16.90
N THR A 32 0.24 10.20 -16.97
CA THR A 32 0.00 11.19 -15.92
C THR A 32 -0.47 10.48 -14.66
N ARG A 33 0.20 10.76 -13.55
CA ARG A 33 -0.20 10.28 -12.22
C ARG A 33 -0.60 11.45 -11.37
N ILE A 34 -1.80 11.39 -10.83
CA ILE A 34 -2.26 12.35 -9.83
C ILE A 34 -1.62 11.97 -8.51
N ARG A 35 -0.96 12.93 -7.88
CA ARG A 35 -0.45 12.82 -6.52
C ARG A 35 -1.19 13.82 -5.64
N HIS A 36 -1.94 13.32 -4.70
CA HIS A 36 -2.65 14.13 -3.74
C HIS A 36 -1.70 14.53 -2.60
N GLU A 37 -1.36 15.80 -2.50
CA GLU A 37 -0.53 16.36 -1.43
C GLU A 37 -1.29 17.54 -0.79
N PRO A 38 -2.31 17.28 0.02
CA PRO A 38 -3.09 18.33 0.63
C PRO A 38 -2.26 19.07 1.68
N THR A 39 -2.46 20.37 1.75
CA THR A 39 -1.84 21.23 2.76
C THR A 39 -2.65 21.27 4.06
N LYS A 40 -3.93 20.85 4.01
CA LYS A 40 -4.83 20.83 5.17
C LYS A 40 -5.55 19.50 5.33
N ARG A 41 -5.81 19.10 6.56
CA ARG A 41 -6.66 17.97 6.93
C ARG A 41 -7.52 18.35 8.12
N PHE A 42 -8.85 18.17 8.00
CA PHE A 42 -9.82 18.59 9.03
C PHE A 42 -9.61 20.03 9.49
N GLY A 43 -9.38 20.95 8.53
CA GLY A 43 -9.17 22.38 8.81
C GLY A 43 -7.80 22.76 9.37
N LYS A 44 -6.94 21.79 9.70
CA LYS A 44 -5.59 22.03 10.25
C LYS A 44 -4.51 21.86 9.19
N ASP A 45 -3.47 22.68 9.25
CA ASP A 45 -2.32 22.61 8.34
C ASP A 45 -1.53 21.30 8.57
N ILE A 46 -1.03 20.73 7.46
CA ILE A 46 -0.21 19.50 7.46
C ILE A 46 1.22 19.86 7.08
N TYR A 47 2.13 19.70 8.00
CA TYR A 47 3.56 19.85 7.77
C TYR A 47 4.21 18.49 7.52
N ILE A 48 4.02 17.95 6.30
CA ILE A 48 4.40 16.56 5.96
C ILE A 48 5.84 16.23 6.34
N ASN A 49 6.81 17.09 6.02
CA ASN A 49 8.22 16.83 6.32
C ASN A 49 8.49 16.80 7.84
N LYS A 50 7.85 17.68 8.59
CA LYS A 50 7.93 17.70 10.07
C LYS A 50 7.32 16.43 10.64
N ASN A 51 6.12 16.07 10.20
CA ASN A 51 5.42 14.87 10.66
C ASN A 51 6.20 13.58 10.32
N ILE A 52 6.85 13.51 9.16
CA ILE A 52 7.73 12.38 8.80
C ILE A 52 8.93 12.30 9.77
N LYS A 53 9.56 13.42 10.06
CA LYS A 53 10.68 13.45 11.00
C LYS A 53 10.24 12.97 12.40
N GLU A 54 9.18 13.55 12.95
CA GLU A 54 8.62 13.17 14.26
C GLU A 54 8.24 11.68 14.30
N PHE A 55 7.65 11.17 13.24
CA PHE A 55 7.31 9.75 13.12
C PHE A 55 8.55 8.86 13.23
N TYR A 56 9.62 9.15 12.47
CA TYR A 56 10.83 8.33 12.53
C TYR A 56 11.63 8.54 13.81
N ASP A 57 11.58 9.70 14.41
CA ASP A 57 12.21 9.95 15.73
C ASP A 57 11.52 9.10 16.82
N GLU A 58 10.19 8.88 16.72
CA GLU A 58 9.49 7.97 17.62
C GLU A 58 9.81 6.49 17.32
N VAL A 59 9.80 6.09 16.03
CA VAL A 59 10.12 4.71 15.61
C VAL A 59 11.51 4.28 16.06
N LYS A 60 12.51 5.16 16.00
CA LYS A 60 13.90 4.88 16.41
C LYS A 60 14.07 4.50 17.89
N LYS A 61 13.09 4.79 18.74
CA LYS A 61 13.11 4.40 20.16
C LYS A 61 12.85 2.92 20.38
N TYR A 62 12.39 2.20 19.33
CA TYR A 62 12.00 0.80 19.38
C TYR A 62 12.87 -0.05 18.46
N LYS A 63 13.14 -1.29 18.90
CA LYS A 63 13.72 -2.32 18.02
C LYS A 63 12.69 -2.75 16.99
N ILE A 64 13.13 -3.19 15.82
CA ILE A 64 12.20 -3.66 14.76
C ILE A 64 11.38 -4.88 15.21
N GLU A 65 11.86 -5.66 16.16
CA GLU A 65 11.18 -6.79 16.80
C GLU A 65 10.01 -6.35 17.70
N ASP A 66 9.99 -5.07 18.08
CA ASP A 66 8.95 -4.50 18.94
C ASP A 66 7.91 -3.71 18.16
N ILE A 67 7.98 -3.73 16.83
CA ILE A 67 7.03 -3.03 15.96
C ILE A 67 5.97 -3.98 15.42
N ILE A 68 4.72 -3.59 15.57
CA ILE A 68 3.55 -4.24 14.95
C ILE A 68 2.83 -3.22 14.09
N CYS A 69 2.61 -3.57 12.81
CA CYS A 69 1.88 -2.73 11.86
C CYS A 69 0.51 -3.32 11.60
N ILE A 70 -0.52 -2.50 11.70
CA ILE A 70 -1.93 -2.92 11.52
C ILE A 70 -2.56 -2.04 10.45
N ASP A 71 -3.38 -2.65 9.59
CA ASP A 71 -4.19 -1.94 8.60
C ASP A 71 -5.23 -2.87 7.97
N GLU A 72 -6.17 -2.28 7.23
CA GLU A 72 -7.17 -3.01 6.47
C GLU A 72 -6.87 -3.01 4.98
N THR A 73 -7.37 -4.05 4.34
CA THR A 73 -7.30 -4.13 2.90
C THR A 73 -8.53 -4.81 2.30
N SER A 74 -8.98 -4.30 1.16
CA SER A 74 -10.03 -4.98 0.40
C SER A 74 -9.44 -6.16 -0.37
N ILE A 75 -10.04 -7.33 -0.22
CA ILE A 75 -9.68 -8.55 -0.93
C ILE A 75 -10.90 -8.95 -1.79
N LYS A 76 -10.66 -9.12 -3.09
CA LYS A 76 -11.70 -9.61 -4.00
C LYS A 76 -11.72 -11.14 -3.95
N SER A 77 -12.89 -11.75 -4.08
CA SER A 77 -13.00 -13.21 -4.20
C SER A 77 -12.24 -13.75 -5.41
N LEU A 78 -12.23 -13.00 -6.50
CA LEU A 78 -11.41 -13.26 -7.69
C LEU A 78 -10.30 -12.19 -7.78
N GLN A 79 -9.07 -12.59 -7.50
CA GLN A 79 -7.87 -11.77 -7.69
C GLN A 79 -7.27 -12.01 -9.08
N LYS A 80 -7.62 -11.18 -10.06
CA LYS A 80 -7.12 -11.29 -11.43
C LYS A 80 -6.06 -10.24 -11.74
N ARG A 81 -5.16 -10.54 -12.67
CA ARG A 81 -4.28 -9.54 -13.27
C ARG A 81 -5.09 -8.57 -14.14
N ASN A 82 -4.70 -7.30 -14.13
CA ASN A 82 -5.35 -6.28 -14.96
C ASN A 82 -4.98 -6.39 -16.46
N HIS A 83 -3.91 -7.15 -16.78
CA HIS A 83 -3.41 -7.30 -18.13
C HIS A 83 -3.12 -8.78 -18.41
N CYS A 84 -3.39 -9.19 -19.62
CA CYS A 84 -3.04 -10.50 -20.15
C CYS A 84 -2.59 -10.38 -21.61
N TYR A 85 -1.91 -11.41 -22.10
CA TYR A 85 -1.61 -11.56 -23.53
C TYR A 85 -2.78 -12.26 -24.22
N SER A 86 -3.17 -11.74 -25.37
CA SER A 86 -4.18 -12.33 -26.26
C SER A 86 -3.79 -12.08 -27.71
N GLU A 87 -4.27 -12.87 -28.63
CA GLU A 87 -4.07 -12.64 -30.04
C GLU A 87 -4.61 -11.28 -30.47
N LYS A 88 -3.98 -10.66 -31.47
CA LYS A 88 -4.44 -9.39 -32.03
C LYS A 88 -5.90 -9.51 -32.50
N GLY A 89 -6.75 -8.58 -32.05
CA GLY A 89 -8.17 -8.56 -32.35
C GLY A 89 -9.05 -9.44 -31.44
N LYS A 90 -8.47 -10.25 -30.54
CA LYS A 90 -9.22 -11.06 -29.58
C LYS A 90 -9.17 -10.42 -28.17
N ARG A 91 -10.28 -10.53 -27.44
CA ARG A 91 -10.35 -10.08 -26.04
C ARG A 91 -9.75 -11.14 -25.13
N CYS A 92 -8.99 -10.72 -24.14
CA CYS A 92 -8.61 -11.59 -23.03
C CYS A 92 -9.78 -11.72 -22.05
N VAL A 93 -10.36 -12.90 -21.98
CA VAL A 93 -11.54 -13.20 -21.16
C VAL A 93 -11.20 -14.35 -20.22
N ILE A 94 -11.43 -14.13 -18.92
CA ILE A 94 -11.42 -15.22 -17.93
C ILE A 94 -12.87 -15.69 -17.79
N LYS A 95 -13.12 -16.94 -18.13
CA LYS A 95 -14.42 -17.57 -17.91
C LYS A 95 -14.41 -18.19 -16.52
N THR A 96 -15.43 -17.92 -15.72
CA THR A 96 -15.65 -18.51 -14.41
C THR A 96 -17.12 -18.88 -14.26
N GLN A 97 -17.40 -19.94 -13.53
CA GLN A 97 -18.75 -20.35 -13.15
C GLN A 97 -19.14 -19.86 -11.76
N SER A 98 -18.18 -19.32 -11.00
CA SER A 98 -18.45 -18.83 -9.66
C SER A 98 -19.28 -17.54 -9.69
N GLN A 99 -20.38 -17.51 -8.95
CA GLN A 99 -21.19 -16.30 -8.72
C GLN A 99 -20.49 -15.31 -7.78
N GLU A 100 -19.45 -15.73 -7.08
CA GLU A 100 -18.72 -14.96 -6.07
C GLU A 100 -17.74 -13.94 -6.66
N VAL A 101 -17.49 -13.96 -7.99
CA VAL A 101 -16.42 -13.17 -8.65
C VAL A 101 -16.45 -11.67 -8.41
N PHE A 102 -17.61 -11.12 -8.08
CA PHE A 102 -17.77 -9.68 -7.82
C PHE A 102 -17.73 -9.32 -6.34
N LYS A 103 -17.72 -10.33 -5.44
CA LYS A 103 -17.68 -10.08 -4.00
C LYS A 103 -16.35 -9.47 -3.58
N LYS A 104 -16.44 -8.58 -2.61
CA LYS A 104 -15.29 -7.94 -1.96
C LYS A 104 -15.43 -8.14 -0.47
N TYR A 105 -14.34 -8.56 0.15
CA TYR A 105 -14.19 -8.75 1.57
C TYR A 105 -13.26 -7.68 2.15
N THR A 106 -13.42 -7.35 3.41
CA THR A 106 -12.49 -6.49 4.12
C THR A 106 -11.66 -7.36 5.05
N GLY A 107 -10.34 -7.41 4.81
CA GLY A 107 -9.40 -8.09 5.70
C GLY A 107 -8.68 -7.07 6.58
N ILE A 108 -8.61 -7.31 7.89
CA ILE A 108 -7.72 -6.62 8.82
C ILE A 108 -6.54 -7.52 9.13
N PHE A 109 -5.36 -6.96 9.17
CA PHE A 109 -4.13 -7.71 9.40
C PHE A 109 -3.21 -6.95 10.34
N ALA A 110 -2.50 -7.69 11.18
CA ALA A 110 -1.39 -7.20 11.96
C ALA A 110 -0.13 -8.00 11.63
N ILE A 111 0.98 -7.34 11.34
CA ILE A 111 2.26 -7.97 11.01
C ILE A 111 3.37 -7.50 11.92
N SER A 112 4.31 -8.39 12.20
CA SER A 112 5.59 -8.12 12.84
C SER A 112 6.74 -8.69 12.00
N VAL A 113 7.98 -8.55 12.43
CA VAL A 113 9.15 -9.19 11.79
C VAL A 113 9.05 -10.72 11.75
N ASN A 114 8.22 -11.31 12.63
CA ASN A 114 8.05 -12.76 12.76
C ASN A 114 6.91 -13.32 11.90
N GLY A 115 6.12 -12.46 11.26
CA GLY A 115 4.98 -12.88 10.45
C GLY A 115 3.71 -12.11 10.76
N VAL A 116 2.58 -12.66 10.33
CA VAL A 116 1.25 -12.17 10.71
C VAL A 116 0.99 -12.55 12.16
N VAL A 117 0.66 -11.58 13.00
CA VAL A 117 0.36 -11.76 14.43
C VAL A 117 -1.14 -11.88 14.69
N GLY A 118 -1.95 -11.38 13.78
CA GLY A 118 -3.41 -11.51 13.80
C GLY A 118 -4.02 -11.11 12.47
N TRP A 119 -5.16 -11.69 12.14
CA TRP A 119 -5.94 -11.26 10.96
C TRP A 119 -7.37 -11.78 11.02
N ASP A 120 -8.29 -11.00 10.44
CA ASP A 120 -9.70 -11.35 10.27
C ASP A 120 -10.20 -10.96 8.90
N LEU A 121 -11.27 -11.63 8.44
CA LEU A 121 -11.92 -11.40 7.17
C LEU A 121 -13.43 -11.17 7.37
N TYR A 122 -13.92 -10.04 6.88
CA TYR A 122 -15.32 -9.63 6.99
C TYR A 122 -15.98 -9.55 5.62
N GLU A 123 -17.17 -10.15 5.50
CA GLU A 123 -17.95 -10.15 4.24
C GLU A 123 -18.55 -8.79 3.93
N LYS A 124 -19.09 -8.11 4.93
CA LYS A 124 -19.86 -6.87 4.75
C LYS A 124 -19.36 -5.79 5.68
N ARG A 125 -19.44 -4.53 5.20
CA ARG A 125 -19.00 -3.31 5.89
C ARG A 125 -17.49 -3.23 6.10
N GLY A 126 -16.98 -2.01 6.23
CA GLY A 126 -15.60 -1.74 6.64
C GLY A 126 -15.37 -2.04 8.12
N ILE A 127 -14.16 -1.78 8.59
CA ILE A 127 -13.81 -1.87 9.99
C ILE A 127 -14.29 -0.59 10.69
N ASN A 128 -15.21 -0.75 11.64
CA ASN A 128 -15.59 0.31 12.56
C ASN A 128 -14.76 0.23 13.85
N ALA A 129 -14.99 1.15 14.78
CA ALA A 129 -14.24 1.20 16.03
C ALA A 129 -14.43 -0.07 16.89
N ASP A 130 -15.64 -0.64 16.93
CA ASP A 130 -15.91 -1.82 17.75
C ASP A 130 -15.18 -3.06 17.20
N ARG A 131 -15.23 -3.30 15.88
CA ARG A 131 -14.44 -4.37 15.24
C ARG A 131 -12.93 -4.19 15.43
N MET A 132 -12.44 -2.94 15.40
CA MET A 132 -11.04 -2.66 15.68
C MET A 132 -10.69 -2.99 17.14
N VAL A 133 -11.55 -2.67 18.09
CA VAL A 133 -11.37 -3.02 19.51
C VAL A 133 -11.34 -4.54 19.69
N GLU A 134 -12.32 -5.27 19.15
CA GLU A 134 -12.36 -6.75 19.18
C GLU A 134 -11.08 -7.37 18.61
N PHE A 135 -10.66 -6.90 17.43
CA PHE A 135 -9.42 -7.37 16.80
C PHE A 135 -8.18 -7.11 17.67
N LEU A 136 -8.08 -5.92 18.26
CA LEU A 136 -6.96 -5.56 19.12
C LEU A 136 -6.94 -6.38 20.41
N GLU A 137 -8.08 -6.63 21.02
CA GLU A 137 -8.19 -7.46 22.23
C GLU A 137 -7.80 -8.90 21.94
N GLU A 138 -8.32 -9.49 20.86
CA GLU A 138 -8.07 -10.88 20.52
C GLU A 138 -6.62 -11.15 20.10
N HIS A 139 -6.05 -10.27 19.28
CA HIS A 139 -4.79 -10.55 18.60
C HIS A 139 -3.59 -9.79 19.16
N ILE A 140 -3.78 -8.64 19.78
CA ILE A 140 -2.70 -7.73 20.16
C ILE A 140 -2.58 -7.56 21.66
N THR A 141 -3.55 -6.91 22.30
CA THR A 141 -3.40 -6.48 23.70
C THR A 141 -3.45 -7.62 24.70
N SER A 142 -4.05 -8.75 24.34
CA SER A 142 -4.01 -10.00 25.13
C SER A 142 -2.63 -10.68 25.14
N LYS A 143 -1.80 -10.44 24.10
CA LYS A 143 -0.58 -11.23 23.84
C LYS A 143 0.71 -10.40 23.87
N TYR A 144 0.63 -9.10 23.58
CA TYR A 144 1.81 -8.25 23.39
C TYR A 144 1.81 -7.07 24.36
N ARG A 145 2.99 -6.80 24.92
CA ARG A 145 3.27 -5.68 25.82
C ARG A 145 4.52 -4.93 25.36
N ASN A 146 4.60 -3.65 25.66
CA ASN A 146 5.76 -2.79 25.35
C ASN A 146 6.09 -2.76 23.84
N LYS A 147 5.06 -2.86 22.97
CA LYS A 147 5.21 -2.79 21.53
C LYS A 147 4.83 -1.41 20.99
N LEU A 148 5.46 -1.02 19.91
CA LEU A 148 5.04 0.10 19.08
C LEU A 148 4.02 -0.40 18.06
N ILE A 149 2.77 0.04 18.22
CA ILE A 149 1.67 -0.31 17.32
C ILE A 149 1.50 0.81 16.31
N ILE A 150 1.78 0.53 15.04
CA ILE A 150 1.63 1.47 13.94
C ILE A 150 0.34 1.17 13.20
N ILE A 151 -0.57 2.14 13.14
CA ILE A 151 -1.83 2.06 12.39
C ILE A 151 -1.99 3.28 11.50
N ASP A 152 -2.85 3.21 10.48
CA ASP A 152 -3.18 4.38 9.69
C ASP A 152 -4.00 5.41 10.51
N ASN A 153 -4.21 6.58 9.94
CA ASN A 153 -4.90 7.67 10.61
C ASN A 153 -6.38 7.78 10.16
N ALA A 154 -7.08 6.65 10.02
CA ALA A 154 -8.51 6.61 9.73
C ALA A 154 -9.36 7.07 10.94
N SER A 155 -10.60 7.47 10.67
CA SER A 155 -11.51 7.93 11.73
C SER A 155 -11.83 6.85 12.76
N SER A 156 -12.03 5.60 12.32
CA SER A 156 -12.24 4.43 13.17
C SER A 156 -11.08 4.19 14.12
N HIS A 157 -9.84 4.34 13.64
CA HIS A 157 -8.62 4.12 14.42
C HIS A 157 -8.34 5.23 15.44
N ARG A 158 -8.90 6.44 15.22
CA ARG A 158 -8.76 7.56 16.16
C ARG A 158 -9.80 7.56 17.28
N ASN A 159 -10.66 6.56 17.33
CA ASN A 159 -11.62 6.41 18.40
C ASN A 159 -10.90 6.34 19.76
N PRO A 160 -11.40 7.08 20.80
CA PRO A 160 -10.80 7.05 22.13
C PRO A 160 -10.62 5.64 22.68
N LYS A 161 -11.61 4.75 22.53
CA LYS A 161 -11.54 3.35 22.98
C LYS A 161 -10.32 2.62 22.40
N VAL A 162 -10.04 2.77 21.08
CA VAL A 162 -8.90 2.16 20.41
C VAL A 162 -7.60 2.69 20.98
N LYS A 163 -7.51 4.00 21.16
CA LYS A 163 -6.33 4.66 21.71
C LYS A 163 -6.04 4.25 23.16
N GLU A 164 -7.04 4.23 24.01
CA GLU A 164 -6.94 3.83 25.40
C GLU A 164 -6.52 2.37 25.54
N LEU A 165 -7.16 1.48 24.76
CA LEU A 165 -6.87 0.06 24.75
C LEU A 165 -5.40 -0.23 24.41
N ILE A 166 -4.89 0.39 23.34
CA ILE A 166 -3.50 0.18 22.91
C ILE A 166 -2.53 0.78 23.95
N ASN A 167 -2.77 2.02 24.38
CA ASN A 167 -1.82 2.74 25.24
C ASN A 167 -1.80 2.25 26.69
N LYS A 168 -2.64 1.29 27.08
CA LYS A 168 -2.59 0.65 28.40
C LYS A 168 -1.25 -0.06 28.63
N ASP A 169 -0.79 -0.85 27.64
CA ASP A 169 0.42 -1.67 27.76
C ASP A 169 1.38 -1.55 26.55
N ASN A 170 0.99 -0.80 25.52
CA ASN A 170 1.75 -0.60 24.30
C ASN A 170 1.80 0.89 23.94
N ARG A 171 2.47 1.25 22.87
CA ARG A 171 2.53 2.61 22.36
C ARG A 171 1.86 2.69 21.01
N LEU A 172 0.84 3.53 20.86
CA LEU A 172 0.20 3.82 19.59
C LEU A 172 0.97 4.91 18.83
N LEU A 173 1.26 4.65 17.56
CA LEU A 173 1.82 5.62 16.62
C LEU A 173 1.00 5.63 15.33
N TYR A 174 0.48 6.79 14.95
CA TYR A 174 -0.23 6.92 13.68
C TYR A 174 0.72 7.12 12.51
N ALA A 175 0.49 6.40 11.42
CA ALA A 175 1.18 6.63 10.15
C ALA A 175 0.95 8.07 9.66
N VAL A 176 1.95 8.63 8.99
CA VAL A 176 1.87 10.00 8.49
C VAL A 176 0.82 10.10 7.38
N PRO A 177 -0.13 11.02 7.46
CA PRO A 177 -1.18 11.18 6.45
C PRO A 177 -0.59 11.30 5.04
N TYR A 178 -1.20 10.58 4.10
CA TYR A 178 -0.81 10.55 2.67
C TYR A 178 0.62 10.03 2.39
N GLN A 179 1.28 9.42 3.38
CA GLN A 179 2.61 8.84 3.25
C GLN A 179 2.55 7.32 3.53
N HIS A 180 2.04 6.55 2.56
CA HIS A 180 1.83 5.09 2.67
C HIS A 180 3.08 4.32 3.11
N PHE A 181 4.28 4.84 2.82
CA PHE A 181 5.52 4.19 3.21
C PHE A 181 5.78 4.21 4.73
N THR A 182 5.05 5.03 5.49
CA THR A 182 5.15 5.05 6.96
C THR A 182 4.38 3.91 7.62
N ASN A 183 3.47 3.23 6.89
CA ASN A 183 2.89 1.97 7.33
C ASN A 183 3.38 0.82 6.44
N SER A 184 4.32 0.03 6.95
CA SER A 184 5.00 -1.02 6.18
C SER A 184 4.08 -2.16 5.70
N ILE A 185 2.90 -2.32 6.32
CA ILE A 185 1.93 -3.36 5.99
C ILE A 185 1.40 -3.25 4.55
N GLU A 186 1.44 -2.08 3.94
CA GLU A 186 1.07 -1.89 2.53
C GLU A 186 1.92 -2.74 1.56
N ASN A 187 3.20 -2.91 1.88
CA ASN A 187 4.08 -3.81 1.13
C ASN A 187 3.69 -5.28 1.32
N TYR A 188 3.24 -5.65 2.52
CA TYR A 188 2.70 -6.98 2.80
C TYR A 188 1.41 -7.23 2.00
N PHE A 189 0.49 -6.27 1.96
CA PHE A 189 -0.74 -6.39 1.16
C PHE A 189 -0.47 -6.61 -0.32
N SER A 190 0.51 -5.91 -0.89
CA SER A 190 0.93 -6.13 -2.27
C SER A 190 1.42 -7.57 -2.48
N MET A 191 2.23 -8.09 -1.56
CA MET A 191 2.73 -9.47 -1.61
C MET A 191 1.61 -10.50 -1.42
N LEU A 192 0.74 -10.32 -0.43
CA LEU A 192 -0.41 -11.19 -0.17
C LEU A 192 -1.32 -11.27 -1.41
N LYS A 193 -1.77 -10.11 -1.90
CA LYS A 193 -2.68 -10.06 -3.06
C LYS A 193 -2.06 -10.66 -4.33
N SER A 194 -0.75 -10.50 -4.55
CA SER A 194 -0.08 -11.11 -5.70
C SER A 194 -0.08 -12.65 -5.66
N ARG A 195 -0.08 -13.23 -4.47
CA ARG A 195 -0.17 -14.69 -4.26
C ARG A 195 -1.60 -15.19 -4.40
N LEU A 196 -2.57 -14.41 -3.93
CA LEU A 196 -4.01 -14.72 -4.07
C LEU A 196 -4.52 -14.55 -5.51
N GLN A 197 -3.82 -13.83 -6.39
CA GLN A 197 -4.21 -13.61 -7.80
C GLN A 197 -4.37 -14.90 -8.64
N LYS A 198 -3.86 -16.03 -8.15
CA LYS A 198 -3.97 -17.33 -8.82
C LYS A 198 -5.24 -18.10 -8.48
N LEU A 199 -6.06 -17.55 -7.58
CA LEU A 199 -7.25 -18.21 -7.08
C LEU A 199 -8.49 -17.72 -7.84
N ASP A 200 -9.39 -18.64 -8.15
CA ASP A 200 -10.69 -18.32 -8.80
C ASP A 200 -11.71 -17.82 -7.76
N GLY A 201 -12.84 -17.31 -8.22
CA GLY A 201 -13.89 -16.73 -7.39
C GLY A 201 -14.30 -17.64 -6.23
N LEU A 202 -13.82 -17.31 -5.04
CA LEU A 202 -13.95 -18.13 -3.85
C LEU A 202 -15.09 -17.63 -2.96
N THR A 203 -15.74 -18.54 -2.26
CA THR A 203 -16.61 -18.23 -1.12
C THR A 203 -15.79 -17.62 0.02
N HIS A 204 -16.48 -17.09 1.04
CA HIS A 204 -15.82 -16.51 2.22
C HIS A 204 -14.87 -17.54 2.89
N ASP A 205 -15.34 -18.76 3.12
CA ASP A 205 -14.58 -19.78 3.85
C ASP A 205 -13.41 -20.30 3.04
N GLU A 206 -13.60 -20.55 1.75
CA GLU A 206 -12.50 -20.90 0.83
C GLU A 206 -11.44 -19.81 0.77
N LEU A 207 -11.86 -18.53 0.73
CA LEU A 207 -10.92 -17.42 0.73
C LEU A 207 -10.16 -17.34 2.06
N LYS A 208 -10.84 -17.54 3.18
CA LYS A 208 -10.23 -17.59 4.53
C LYS A 208 -9.19 -18.70 4.62
N GLU A 209 -9.52 -19.90 4.14
CA GLU A 209 -8.58 -21.02 4.08
C GLU A 209 -7.37 -20.72 3.21
N ASN A 210 -7.57 -20.15 2.01
CA ASN A 210 -6.50 -19.81 1.10
C ASN A 210 -5.60 -18.68 1.63
N ILE A 211 -6.17 -17.68 2.32
CA ILE A 211 -5.38 -16.65 3.03
C ILE A 211 -4.51 -17.33 4.09
N THR A 212 -5.08 -18.22 4.91
CA THR A 212 -4.34 -18.98 5.92
C THR A 212 -3.17 -19.75 5.32
N LYS A 213 -3.42 -20.52 4.24
CA LYS A 213 -2.37 -21.25 3.50
C LYS A 213 -1.31 -20.31 2.94
N THR A 214 -1.73 -19.18 2.38
CA THR A 214 -0.81 -18.17 1.81
C THR A 214 0.08 -17.58 2.89
N ILE A 215 -0.47 -17.21 4.06
CA ILE A 215 0.29 -16.67 5.19
C ILE A 215 1.35 -17.67 5.66
N LYS A 216 0.98 -18.96 5.83
CA LYS A 216 1.91 -20.03 6.24
C LYS A 216 3.07 -20.22 5.26
N ASN A 217 2.83 -19.99 3.97
CA ASN A 217 3.83 -20.15 2.90
C ASN A 217 4.71 -18.90 2.67
N ILE A 218 4.49 -17.81 3.39
CA ILE A 218 5.36 -16.62 3.31
C ILE A 218 6.52 -16.78 4.29
N PRO A 219 7.77 -16.84 3.83
CA PRO A 219 8.94 -16.94 4.71
C PRO A 219 9.04 -15.75 5.66
N LYS A 220 9.43 -15.99 6.91
CA LYS A 220 9.61 -14.94 7.95
C LYS A 220 10.54 -13.82 7.49
N GLU A 221 11.58 -14.16 6.74
CA GLU A 221 12.52 -13.18 6.17
C GLU A 221 11.83 -12.10 5.33
N LYS A 222 10.73 -12.41 4.63
CA LYS A 222 9.98 -11.43 3.85
C LYS A 222 9.35 -10.36 4.74
N TYR A 223 8.79 -10.74 5.88
CA TYR A 223 8.24 -9.80 6.85
C TYR A 223 9.33 -8.93 7.46
N ARG A 224 10.46 -9.56 7.88
CA ARG A 224 11.62 -8.84 8.38
C ARG A 224 12.13 -7.81 7.38
N ASN A 225 12.25 -8.18 6.10
CA ASN A 225 12.70 -7.28 5.05
C ASN A 225 11.74 -6.13 4.78
N ILE A 226 10.43 -6.35 4.92
CA ILE A 226 9.39 -5.30 4.80
C ILE A 226 9.56 -4.28 5.92
N ILE A 227 9.60 -4.71 7.18
CA ILE A 227 9.68 -3.84 8.36
C ILE A 227 11.04 -3.14 8.42
N LYS A 228 12.13 -3.90 8.25
CA LYS A 228 13.49 -3.33 8.19
C LYS A 228 13.64 -2.31 7.07
N GLY A 229 13.09 -2.61 5.89
CA GLY A 229 13.12 -1.70 4.75
C GLY A 229 12.40 -0.37 5.02
N ALA A 230 11.31 -0.39 5.79
CA ALA A 230 10.52 0.79 6.10
C ALA A 230 11.14 1.65 7.22
N TYR A 231 11.72 1.03 8.23
CA TYR A 231 12.05 1.73 9.48
C TYR A 231 13.54 1.88 9.76
N GLU A 232 14.40 0.99 9.26
CA GLU A 232 15.86 1.15 9.36
C GLU A 232 16.48 1.89 8.16
N ARG A 233 15.76 2.03 7.05
CA ARG A 233 16.26 2.68 5.82
C ARG A 233 15.28 3.71 5.27
N PRO A 234 14.83 4.67 6.09
CA PRO A 234 13.79 5.63 5.68
C PRO A 234 14.24 6.50 4.49
N GLU A 235 15.53 6.79 4.33
CA GLU A 235 16.08 7.55 3.21
C GLU A 235 15.81 6.89 1.85
N LYS A 236 15.66 5.56 1.79
CA LYS A 236 15.25 4.87 0.55
C LYS A 236 13.84 5.24 0.10
N TYR A 237 12.96 5.61 1.02
CA TYR A 237 11.59 5.99 0.74
C TYR A 237 11.46 7.50 0.52
N VAL A 238 12.11 8.31 1.34
CA VAL A 238 12.08 9.77 1.24
C VAL A 238 12.79 10.24 -0.04
N SER A 239 13.92 9.65 -0.40
CA SER A 239 14.69 10.04 -1.59
C SER A 239 14.10 9.56 -2.92
N LYS A 240 13.16 8.61 -2.91
CA LYS A 240 12.49 8.14 -4.15
C LYS A 240 11.54 9.16 -4.76
N LYS A 241 11.25 10.27 -4.08
CA LYS A 241 10.45 11.36 -4.66
C LYS A 241 10.98 11.84 -6.02
N ASN A 242 12.29 11.77 -6.26
CA ASN A 242 12.96 12.34 -7.43
C ASN A 242 13.83 11.36 -8.23
N LYS A 243 13.83 10.06 -7.91
CA LYS A 243 14.63 9.09 -8.67
C LYS A 243 13.86 8.57 -9.87
N THR A 244 14.27 8.99 -11.05
CA THR A 244 13.97 8.29 -12.31
C THR A 244 14.44 6.83 -12.20
N ARG A 245 13.64 5.88 -12.70
CA ARG A 245 14.11 4.50 -12.90
C ARG A 245 15.40 4.58 -13.70
N LYS A 246 16.51 4.05 -13.18
CA LYS A 246 17.71 3.82 -14.00
C LYS A 246 17.26 2.92 -15.16
N ILE A 247 17.29 3.46 -16.36
CA ILE A 247 17.16 2.66 -17.57
C ILE A 247 18.34 1.70 -17.53
N LYS A 248 18.08 0.40 -17.40
CA LYS A 248 19.12 -0.60 -17.72
C LYS A 248 19.47 -0.36 -19.18
N LYS A 249 20.65 0.16 -19.47
CA LYS A 249 21.21 0.10 -20.82
C LYS A 249 21.33 -1.39 -21.12
N ASN A 250 20.43 -1.90 -21.98
CA ASN A 250 20.69 -3.17 -22.64
C ASN A 250 21.84 -2.88 -23.59
N TYR A 251 23.02 -3.36 -23.26
CA TYR A 251 24.08 -3.51 -24.23
C TYR A 251 23.63 -4.61 -25.18
N LEU A 252 23.46 -4.23 -26.45
CA LEU A 252 23.50 -5.14 -27.57
C LEU A 252 24.87 -5.83 -27.64
#